data_35976619262512bfd78349d095faeadf
#
_entry.id   35976619262512bfd78349d095faeadf
#
_cell.length_a   1.000
_cell.length_b   1.000
_cell.length_c   1.000
_cell.angle_alpha   90.00
_cell.angle_beta   90.00
_cell.angle_gamma   90.00
#
_symmetry.space_group_name_H-M   'P 1'
#
loop_
_entity.id
_entity.type
_entity.pdbx_description
1 polymer ?
#
loop_
_entity_poly.entity_id
_entity_poly.type
_entity_poly.pdbx_seq_one_letter_code
_entity_poly.pdbx_strand_id
1 'polypeptide(L)'
;MTDADDHRIIQTPPYFQASNVWNRAGTQAQGQQTLEAPRQRPNSQWQWGWSWNWQTNATQQPVAYPSVVYGHKPWGGPAVQPPPCLPRPLTDISVLGIDYEIALQASGRHNLSFDLWLTDRANADAAGIRLEWMIWLAHQGDIQPLGQPLLSCADWVLWQGQAAHGPVASFVMQRAPRRGRLDLMPLLAVLQRYGLAQPEHYLSDIELGTEIWDGQGQCSLRRFEPRIA
;
A
#
# COMPACT_ATOMS: atom_id res chain seq x y z
N MET A 1 21.00 -1.98 16.15
CA MET A 1 19.54 -2.13 15.92
C MET A 1 19.37 -3.38 15.09
N THR A 2 18.58 -4.30 15.55
CA THR A 2 18.52 -5.68 15.03
C THR A 2 17.53 -5.76 13.88
N ASP A 3 17.78 -6.66 12.88
CA ASP A 3 16.88 -6.98 11.77
C ASP A 3 15.41 -7.29 12.18
N ALA A 4 15.21 -7.58 13.46
CA ALA A 4 13.88 -7.88 14.02
C ALA A 4 12.88 -6.71 13.94
N ASP A 5 13.37 -5.45 13.99
CA ASP A 5 12.49 -4.28 13.86
C ASP A 5 12.12 -3.99 12.40
N ASP A 6 12.97 -4.39 11.45
CA ASP A 6 12.74 -4.19 10.02
C ASP A 6 11.56 -5.02 9.50
N HIS A 7 11.29 -6.16 10.12
CA HIS A 7 10.20 -7.08 9.76
C HIS A 7 9.13 -7.20 10.85
N ARG A 8 9.07 -6.21 11.76
CA ARG A 8 8.09 -6.21 12.84
C ARG A 8 6.67 -6.22 12.30
N ILE A 9 5.82 -7.07 12.90
CA ILE A 9 4.40 -7.16 12.62
C ILE A 9 3.62 -7.00 13.91
N ILE A 10 2.53 -6.23 13.87
CA ILE A 10 1.59 -6.07 14.99
C ILE A 10 0.19 -6.47 14.49
N GLN A 11 -0.37 -7.53 15.06
CA GLN A 11 -1.66 -8.05 14.67
C GLN A 11 -2.81 -7.32 15.37
N THR A 12 -3.82 -6.92 14.61
CA THR A 12 -5.08 -6.31 15.04
C THR A 12 -6.24 -6.86 14.20
N PRO A 13 -6.54 -8.18 14.31
CA PRO A 13 -7.47 -8.83 13.39
C PRO A 13 -8.76 -8.03 13.15
N PRO A 14 -9.25 -7.96 11.90
CA PRO A 14 -8.76 -8.63 10.69
C PRO A 14 -7.60 -7.90 9.98
N TYR A 15 -6.95 -6.96 10.62
CA TYR A 15 -5.81 -6.20 10.12
C TYR A 15 -4.51 -6.68 10.75
N PHE A 16 -3.41 -6.29 10.12
CA PHE A 16 -2.10 -6.25 10.76
C PHE A 16 -1.31 -5.04 10.27
N GLN A 17 -0.37 -4.58 11.07
CA GLN A 17 0.57 -3.52 10.74
C GLN A 17 1.95 -4.14 10.49
N ALA A 18 2.62 -3.76 9.42
CA ALA A 18 3.93 -4.26 9.03
C ALA A 18 4.95 -3.12 8.93
N SER A 19 6.14 -3.34 9.44
CA SER A 19 7.27 -2.41 9.29
C SER A 19 7.79 -2.42 7.85
N ASN A 20 7.93 -3.59 7.25
CA ASN A 20 8.26 -3.79 5.85
C ASN A 20 9.48 -2.98 5.35
N VAL A 21 10.61 -3.09 6.06
CA VAL A 21 11.92 -2.57 5.62
C VAL A 21 12.59 -3.65 4.78
N TRP A 22 12.52 -3.53 3.48
CA TRP A 22 12.97 -4.60 2.57
C TRP A 22 14.23 -4.27 1.77
N ASN A 23 14.63 -2.99 1.72
CA ASN A 23 15.72 -2.55 0.84
C ASN A 23 16.80 -1.74 1.55
N ARG A 24 17.05 -2.00 2.82
CA ARG A 24 18.09 -1.34 3.61
C ARG A 24 19.48 -1.49 2.95
N ALA A 25 19.83 -2.70 2.54
CA ALA A 25 21.12 -2.98 1.94
C ALA A 25 21.26 -2.35 0.55
N GLY A 26 20.27 -2.47 -0.31
CA GLY A 26 20.27 -1.93 -1.66
C GLY A 26 20.33 -0.40 -1.72
N THR A 27 19.75 0.26 -0.73
CA THR A 27 19.76 1.72 -0.59
C THR A 27 20.88 2.25 0.30
N GLN A 28 21.66 1.36 0.93
CA GLN A 28 22.66 1.69 1.95
C GLN A 28 22.05 2.55 3.08
N ALA A 29 20.79 2.28 3.43
CA ALA A 29 20.05 3.11 4.35
C ALA A 29 20.56 3.04 5.78
N GLN A 30 20.73 4.22 6.37
CA GLN A 30 21.02 4.42 7.77
C GLN A 30 19.83 5.07 8.46
N GLY A 31 19.49 4.60 9.65
CA GLY A 31 18.35 5.12 10.38
C GLY A 31 17.43 4.04 10.87
N GLN A 32 16.19 4.42 11.12
CA GLN A 32 15.19 3.53 11.71
C GLN A 32 13.77 3.96 11.37
N GLN A 33 12.85 3.02 11.56
CA GLN A 33 11.43 3.30 11.68
C GLN A 33 10.81 2.53 12.84
N THR A 34 9.67 3.02 13.30
CA THR A 34 8.98 2.46 14.46
C THR A 34 7.50 2.36 14.16
N LEU A 35 6.91 1.18 14.40
CA LEU A 35 5.47 1.02 14.43
C LEU A 35 4.96 1.40 15.82
N GLU A 36 3.99 2.32 15.88
CA GLU A 36 3.30 2.64 17.13
C GLU A 36 2.35 1.49 17.51
N ALA A 37 2.18 1.28 18.81
CA ALA A 37 1.20 0.32 19.30
C ALA A 37 -0.21 0.77 18.88
N PRO A 38 -0.98 -0.08 18.16
CA PRO A 38 -2.34 0.25 17.75
C PRO A 38 -3.22 0.56 18.95
N ARG A 39 -4.15 1.49 18.77
CA ARG A 39 -5.12 1.88 19.78
C ARG A 39 -6.53 1.63 19.29
N GLN A 40 -7.35 0.99 20.09
CA GLN A 40 -8.77 0.83 19.81
C GLN A 40 -9.54 2.04 20.34
N ARG A 41 -10.34 2.63 19.49
CA ARG A 41 -11.27 3.73 19.87
C ARG A 41 -12.52 3.19 20.54
N PRO A 42 -13.30 4.04 21.23
CA PRO A 42 -14.56 3.62 21.87
C PRO A 42 -15.60 3.00 20.91
N ASN A 43 -15.55 3.37 19.62
CA ASN A 43 -16.39 2.80 18.56
C ASN A 43 -15.84 1.52 17.92
N SER A 44 -14.91 0.83 18.59
CA SER A 44 -14.21 -0.38 18.14
C SER A 44 -13.34 -0.22 16.90
N GLN A 45 -13.16 0.99 16.39
CA GLN A 45 -12.24 1.25 15.29
C GLN A 45 -10.80 1.27 15.79
N TRP A 46 -9.89 0.69 14.99
CA TRP A 46 -8.47 0.75 15.24
C TRP A 46 -7.86 2.06 14.72
N GLN A 47 -6.83 2.52 15.40
CA GLN A 47 -5.93 3.58 14.99
C GLN A 47 -4.52 3.04 15.01
N TRP A 48 -3.76 3.30 13.95
CA TRP A 48 -2.37 2.88 13.78
C TRP A 48 -1.47 4.08 13.58
N GLY A 49 -0.16 3.89 13.75
CA GLY A 49 0.82 4.93 13.46
C GLY A 49 2.19 4.33 13.21
N TRP A 50 3.01 5.09 12.54
CA TRP A 50 4.43 4.81 12.35
C TRP A 50 5.21 6.10 12.18
N SER A 51 6.51 6.02 12.49
CA SER A 51 7.46 7.10 12.30
C SER A 51 8.74 6.57 11.70
N TRP A 52 9.49 7.43 11.04
CA TRP A 52 10.76 7.09 10.42
C TRP A 52 11.75 8.23 10.45
N ASN A 53 13.04 7.87 10.37
CA ASN A 53 14.15 8.77 10.09
C ASN A 53 15.18 7.97 9.31
N TRP A 54 15.23 8.16 8.00
CA TRP A 54 16.08 7.44 7.09
C TRP A 54 17.01 8.40 6.32
N GLN A 55 18.28 8.03 6.22
CA GLN A 55 19.27 8.62 5.34
C GLN A 55 19.69 7.54 4.33
N THR A 56 19.65 7.85 3.05
CA THR A 56 20.05 6.94 1.99
C THR A 56 20.99 7.63 1.03
N ASN A 57 21.76 6.85 0.29
CA ASN A 57 22.34 7.35 -0.95
C ASN A 57 21.19 7.57 -1.94
N ALA A 58 21.27 8.63 -2.76
CA ALA A 58 20.22 8.98 -3.71
C ALA A 58 19.88 7.79 -4.64
N THR A 59 18.90 7.00 -4.28
CA THR A 59 18.43 5.83 -5.02
C THR A 59 17.06 6.09 -5.60
N GLN A 60 16.72 5.37 -6.67
CA GLN A 60 15.39 5.40 -7.29
C GLN A 60 14.40 4.46 -6.58
N GLN A 61 14.89 3.64 -5.64
CA GLN A 61 14.06 2.66 -4.93
C GLN A 61 13.81 3.08 -3.48
N PRO A 62 12.63 2.80 -2.93
CA PRO A 62 12.34 3.03 -1.53
C PRO A 62 13.10 2.05 -0.62
N VAL A 63 13.31 2.46 0.63
CA VAL A 63 13.88 1.63 1.71
C VAL A 63 12.82 0.70 2.29
N ALA A 64 11.61 1.23 2.48
CA ALA A 64 10.58 0.61 3.27
C ALA A 64 9.18 1.06 2.85
N TYR A 65 8.19 0.26 3.24
CA TYR A 65 6.76 0.59 3.13
C TYR A 65 6.03 0.17 4.42
N PRO A 66 6.18 0.91 5.54
CA PRO A 66 5.35 0.67 6.71
C PRO A 66 3.88 0.86 6.35
N SER A 67 3.07 -0.16 6.62
CA SER A 67 1.67 -0.21 6.17
C SER A 67 0.75 -0.89 7.17
N VAL A 68 -0.54 -0.65 7.03
CA VAL A 68 -1.61 -1.46 7.60
C VAL A 68 -2.25 -2.25 6.48
N VAL A 69 -2.38 -3.55 6.68
CA VAL A 69 -2.84 -4.53 5.69
C VAL A 69 -4.20 -5.08 6.09
N TYR A 70 -5.09 -5.19 5.12
CA TYR A 70 -6.40 -5.83 5.23
C TYR A 70 -6.53 -6.87 4.13
N GLY A 71 -6.41 -8.15 4.48
CA GLY A 71 -6.44 -9.25 3.52
C GLY A 71 -5.27 -10.22 3.67
N HIS A 72 -4.96 -10.91 2.59
CA HIS A 72 -3.86 -11.86 2.49
C HIS A 72 -2.69 -11.28 1.70
N LYS A 73 -1.60 -10.94 2.42
CA LYS A 73 -0.39 -10.39 1.79
C LYS A 73 0.41 -11.49 1.09
N PRO A 74 0.59 -11.45 -0.25
CA PRO A 74 1.27 -12.51 -0.99
C PRO A 74 2.79 -12.61 -0.70
N TRP A 75 3.37 -11.61 -0.09
CA TRP A 75 4.79 -11.55 0.31
C TRP A 75 5.09 -12.20 1.68
N GLY A 76 4.28 -13.15 2.13
CA GLY A 76 4.53 -13.85 3.39
C GLY A 76 4.18 -13.00 4.61
N GLY A 77 2.98 -12.46 4.63
CA GLY A 77 2.39 -11.87 5.84
C GLY A 77 2.25 -12.89 6.96
N PRO A 78 1.95 -12.43 8.18
CA PRO A 78 1.68 -13.34 9.29
C PRO A 78 0.48 -14.21 8.95
N ALA A 79 0.37 -15.36 9.60
CA ALA A 79 -0.83 -16.20 9.54
C ALA A 79 -2.00 -15.51 10.28
N VAL A 80 -2.34 -14.29 9.87
CA VAL A 80 -3.57 -13.61 10.29
C VAL A 80 -4.66 -14.17 9.43
N GLN A 81 -5.73 -14.62 10.04
CA GLN A 81 -6.90 -15.02 9.29
C GLN A 81 -7.40 -13.80 8.49
N PRO A 82 -7.41 -13.87 7.15
CA PRO A 82 -7.88 -12.76 6.34
C PRO A 82 -9.37 -12.53 6.61
N PRO A 83 -9.87 -11.30 6.35
CA PRO A 83 -11.29 -11.02 6.48
C PRO A 83 -12.09 -11.93 5.53
N PRO A 84 -13.33 -12.30 5.86
CA PRO A 84 -14.14 -13.24 5.04
C PRO A 84 -14.38 -12.78 3.60
N CYS A 85 -14.21 -11.47 3.32
CA CYS A 85 -14.41 -10.88 1.99
C CYS A 85 -13.16 -10.91 1.11
N LEU A 86 -11.98 -11.32 1.62
CA LEU A 86 -10.72 -11.43 0.88
C LEU A 86 -9.97 -12.72 1.23
N PRO A 87 -9.20 -13.30 0.29
CA PRO A 87 -9.11 -12.98 -1.15
C PRO A 87 -10.40 -13.25 -1.92
N ARG A 88 -10.69 -12.41 -2.94
CA ARG A 88 -11.94 -12.49 -3.71
C ARG A 88 -11.70 -12.33 -5.20
N PRO A 89 -12.33 -13.13 -6.10
CA PRO A 89 -12.27 -12.92 -7.54
C PRO A 89 -12.83 -11.54 -7.92
N LEU A 90 -12.23 -10.85 -8.88
CA LEU A 90 -12.71 -9.55 -9.34
C LEU A 90 -14.12 -9.63 -9.93
N THR A 91 -14.51 -10.78 -10.50
CA THR A 91 -15.88 -11.02 -11.00
C THR A 91 -16.95 -10.93 -9.93
N ASP A 92 -16.59 -11.21 -8.68
CA ASP A 92 -17.52 -11.28 -7.55
C ASP A 92 -17.54 -9.96 -6.75
N ILE A 93 -16.82 -8.93 -7.22
CA ILE A 93 -16.74 -7.62 -6.57
C ILE A 93 -17.65 -6.64 -7.30
N SER A 94 -18.72 -6.23 -6.65
CA SER A 94 -19.65 -5.20 -7.13
C SER A 94 -19.45 -3.85 -6.45
N VAL A 95 -18.80 -3.84 -5.28
CA VAL A 95 -18.43 -2.64 -4.54
C VAL A 95 -16.97 -2.77 -4.10
N LEU A 96 -16.15 -1.80 -4.45
CA LEU A 96 -14.77 -1.70 -3.99
C LEU A 96 -14.48 -0.24 -3.63
N GLY A 97 -14.28 0.02 -2.37
CA GLY A 97 -13.98 1.37 -1.90
C GLY A 97 -13.33 1.36 -0.53
N ILE A 98 -12.84 2.51 -0.11
CA ILE A 98 -12.10 2.67 1.14
C ILE A 98 -12.55 3.96 1.83
N ASP A 99 -13.00 3.86 3.08
CA ASP A 99 -13.15 5.00 3.96
C ASP A 99 -11.86 5.18 4.75
N TYR A 100 -11.25 6.38 4.71
CA TYR A 100 -9.96 6.62 5.35
C TYR A 100 -9.85 8.00 6.00
N GLU A 101 -8.97 8.11 7.00
CA GLU A 101 -8.55 9.36 7.63
C GLU A 101 -7.09 9.26 8.07
N ILE A 102 -6.24 10.15 7.57
CA ILE A 102 -4.78 10.11 7.73
C ILE A 102 -4.28 11.49 8.17
N ALA A 103 -3.34 11.48 9.11
CA ALA A 103 -2.48 12.62 9.41
C ALA A 103 -1.04 12.24 9.08
N LEU A 104 -0.42 12.98 8.17
CA LEU A 104 0.98 12.79 7.74
C LEU A 104 1.72 14.11 7.92
N GLN A 105 2.84 14.04 8.66
CA GLN A 105 3.85 15.10 8.78
C GLN A 105 5.18 14.48 8.41
N ALA A 106 5.79 14.93 7.32
CA ALA A 106 7.01 14.34 6.82
C ALA A 106 7.83 15.32 6.00
N SER A 107 9.12 15.02 5.88
CA SER A 107 10.08 15.69 5.01
C SER A 107 10.94 14.63 4.31
N GLY A 108 11.62 15.03 3.21
CA GLY A 108 12.37 14.10 2.38
C GLY A 108 11.48 13.44 1.33
N ARG A 109 11.99 12.37 0.73
CA ARG A 109 11.34 11.68 -0.39
C ARG A 109 10.46 10.55 0.11
N HIS A 110 9.16 10.68 -0.09
CA HIS A 110 8.16 9.68 0.31
C HIS A 110 6.89 9.82 -0.52
N ASN A 111 6.10 8.75 -0.57
CA ASN A 111 4.69 8.82 -0.95
C ASN A 111 3.80 8.40 0.23
N LEU A 112 2.51 8.62 0.07
CA LEU A 112 1.43 8.01 0.84
C LEU A 112 0.53 7.32 -0.16
N SER A 113 0.40 6.01 -0.04
CA SER A 113 -0.28 5.21 -1.06
C SER A 113 -1.15 4.11 -0.46
N PHE A 114 -2.21 3.77 -1.19
CA PHE A 114 -2.77 2.43 -1.13
C PHE A 114 -1.94 1.53 -2.03
N ASP A 115 -1.84 0.25 -1.64
CA ASP A 115 -1.25 -0.82 -2.42
C ASP A 115 -2.18 -2.03 -2.37
N LEU A 116 -2.59 -2.52 -3.55
CA LEU A 116 -3.53 -3.63 -3.71
C LEU A 116 -2.84 -4.70 -4.55
N TRP A 117 -2.89 -5.93 -4.07
CA TRP A 117 -2.28 -7.05 -4.78
C TRP A 117 -3.33 -7.88 -5.50
N LEU A 118 -3.20 -7.97 -6.83
CA LEU A 118 -3.97 -8.89 -7.63
C LEU A 118 -3.17 -10.18 -7.88
N THR A 119 -3.81 -11.32 -7.66
CA THR A 119 -3.18 -12.63 -7.75
C THR A 119 -3.95 -13.56 -8.70
N ASP A 120 -3.34 -14.67 -9.12
CA ASP A 120 -3.97 -15.66 -10.02
C ASP A 120 -4.91 -16.63 -9.28
N ARG A 121 -4.83 -16.69 -7.96
CA ARG A 121 -5.64 -17.58 -7.12
C ARG A 121 -5.77 -17.01 -5.71
N ALA A 122 -6.75 -17.48 -4.97
CA ALA A 122 -6.87 -17.19 -3.55
C ALA A 122 -5.64 -17.69 -2.78
N ASN A 123 -5.22 -16.92 -1.77
CA ASN A 123 -4.07 -17.27 -0.90
C ASN A 123 -2.76 -17.57 -1.67
N ALA A 124 -2.55 -16.86 -2.79
CA ALA A 124 -1.33 -16.99 -3.56
C ALA A 124 -0.13 -16.47 -2.77
N ASP A 125 1.04 -17.03 -3.04
CA ASP A 125 2.34 -16.49 -2.68
C ASP A 125 2.82 -15.45 -3.71
N ALA A 126 4.04 -14.96 -3.57
CA ALA A 126 4.64 -13.98 -4.47
C ALA A 126 4.66 -14.44 -5.95
N ALA A 127 4.79 -15.74 -6.23
CA ALA A 127 4.78 -16.27 -7.60
C ALA A 127 3.39 -16.17 -8.26
N GLY A 128 2.33 -16.04 -7.46
CA GLY A 128 0.97 -15.86 -7.93
C GLY A 128 0.58 -14.40 -8.20
N ILE A 129 1.44 -13.42 -7.94
CA ILE A 129 1.16 -12.02 -8.21
C ILE A 129 0.97 -11.78 -9.71
N ARG A 130 -0.06 -11.03 -10.08
CA ARG A 130 -0.39 -10.65 -11.47
C ARG A 130 -0.38 -9.16 -11.68
N LEU A 131 -0.61 -8.37 -10.63
CA LEU A 131 -0.52 -6.92 -10.66
C LEU A 131 -0.31 -6.38 -9.26
N GLU A 132 0.64 -5.46 -9.11
CA GLU A 132 0.69 -4.49 -8.02
C GLU A 132 -0.09 -3.25 -8.47
N TRP A 133 -1.14 -2.93 -7.74
CA TRP A 133 -1.99 -1.79 -8.04
C TRP A 133 -1.86 -0.74 -6.95
N MET A 134 -1.13 0.34 -7.26
CA MET A 134 -0.91 1.45 -6.32
C MET A 134 -1.83 2.64 -6.60
N ILE A 135 -2.16 3.35 -5.53
CA ILE A 135 -2.87 4.64 -5.62
C ILE A 135 -2.13 5.63 -4.72
N TRP A 136 -1.35 6.49 -5.33
CA TRP A 136 -0.58 7.53 -4.64
C TRP A 136 -1.49 8.70 -4.28
N LEU A 137 -1.81 8.86 -3.01
CA LEU A 137 -2.62 9.96 -2.49
C LEU A 137 -1.83 11.26 -2.36
N ALA A 138 -0.52 11.15 -2.10
CA ALA A 138 0.42 12.25 -2.02
C ALA A 138 1.83 11.75 -2.22
N HIS A 139 2.72 12.63 -2.64
CA HIS A 139 4.16 12.38 -2.69
C HIS A 139 4.94 13.67 -2.46
N GLN A 140 6.19 13.54 -2.06
CA GLN A 140 7.13 14.64 -1.86
C GLN A 140 8.53 14.25 -2.33
N GLY A 141 9.25 15.25 -2.85
CA GLY A 141 10.58 15.06 -3.41
C GLY A 141 10.56 14.64 -4.88
N ASP A 142 11.76 14.46 -5.44
CA ASP A 142 11.94 14.01 -6.82
C ASP A 142 11.81 12.49 -6.90
N ILE A 143 10.58 12.02 -6.82
CA ILE A 143 10.19 10.61 -6.97
C ILE A 143 9.04 10.49 -7.95
N GLN A 144 9.01 9.37 -8.63
CA GLN A 144 7.94 9.01 -9.56
C GLN A 144 7.62 7.52 -9.47
N PRO A 145 6.42 7.11 -9.86
CA PRO A 145 6.09 5.69 -9.97
C PRO A 145 7.00 4.95 -10.93
N LEU A 146 7.09 3.65 -10.75
CA LEU A 146 7.83 2.79 -11.67
C LEU A 146 7.24 2.83 -13.08
N GLY A 147 8.10 2.94 -14.10
CA GLY A 147 7.70 2.91 -15.50
C GLY A 147 7.44 4.28 -16.11
N GLN A 148 6.35 4.41 -16.85
CA GLN A 148 6.01 5.63 -17.59
C GLN A 148 4.51 5.91 -17.57
N PRO A 149 4.10 7.19 -17.77
CA PRO A 149 2.69 7.53 -17.81
C PRO A 149 2.01 6.87 -19.02
N LEU A 150 0.90 6.21 -18.76
CA LEU A 150 0.06 5.54 -19.76
C LEU A 150 -1.18 6.36 -20.13
N LEU A 151 -1.81 6.98 -19.13
CA LEU A 151 -3.04 7.73 -19.28
C LEU A 151 -3.07 8.88 -18.26
N SER A 152 -3.56 10.05 -18.70
CA SER A 152 -3.72 11.21 -17.82
C SER A 152 -5.13 11.78 -17.94
N CYS A 153 -5.70 12.18 -16.81
CA CYS A 153 -6.94 12.95 -16.73
C CYS A 153 -6.80 14.06 -15.67
N ALA A 154 -7.89 14.79 -15.42
CA ALA A 154 -7.86 15.90 -14.46
C ALA A 154 -7.61 15.47 -13.01
N ASP A 155 -7.99 14.25 -12.65
CA ASP A 155 -7.97 13.77 -11.27
C ASP A 155 -6.72 12.93 -10.94
N TRP A 156 -6.14 12.26 -11.94
CA TRP A 156 -5.00 11.36 -11.75
C TRP A 156 -4.22 11.12 -13.04
N VAL A 157 -3.00 10.58 -12.88
CA VAL A 157 -2.17 10.02 -13.95
C VAL A 157 -1.94 8.54 -13.65
N LEU A 158 -2.26 7.66 -14.60
CA LEU A 158 -1.92 6.24 -14.53
C LEU A 158 -0.51 6.03 -15.10
N TRP A 159 0.35 5.42 -14.31
CA TRP A 159 1.68 4.94 -14.69
C TRP A 159 1.65 3.42 -14.82
N GLN A 160 2.42 2.90 -15.77
CA GLN A 160 2.62 1.47 -15.95
C GLN A 160 4.11 1.16 -15.94
N GLY A 161 4.50 0.21 -15.12
CA GLY A 161 5.87 -0.26 -14.97
C GLY A 161 5.96 -1.77 -14.84
N GLN A 162 7.18 -2.25 -14.66
CA GLN A 162 7.51 -3.66 -14.46
C GLN A 162 8.50 -3.78 -13.31
N ALA A 163 8.12 -4.49 -12.26
CA ALA A 163 8.99 -4.87 -11.16
C ALA A 163 9.44 -6.33 -11.30
N ALA A 164 10.31 -6.78 -10.40
CA ALA A 164 10.76 -8.17 -10.39
C ALA A 164 9.62 -9.18 -10.14
N HIS A 165 8.61 -8.78 -9.40
CA HIS A 165 7.44 -9.60 -9.08
C HIS A 165 6.34 -9.58 -10.16
N GLY A 166 6.40 -8.66 -11.11
CA GLY A 166 5.38 -8.54 -12.15
C GLY A 166 5.04 -7.09 -12.54
N PRO A 167 3.93 -6.90 -13.26
CA PRO A 167 3.43 -5.60 -13.66
C PRO A 167 3.07 -4.73 -12.45
N VAL A 168 3.30 -3.41 -12.59
CA VAL A 168 2.91 -2.38 -11.61
C VAL A 168 2.07 -1.33 -12.31
N ALA A 169 0.94 -0.98 -11.72
CA ALA A 169 0.07 0.10 -12.19
C ALA A 169 -0.15 1.10 -11.04
N SER A 170 0.27 2.35 -11.22
CA SER A 170 0.19 3.37 -10.19
C SER A 170 -0.68 4.55 -10.64
N PHE A 171 -1.80 4.77 -9.96
CA PHE A 171 -2.58 5.99 -10.11
C PHE A 171 -2.01 7.07 -9.20
N VAL A 172 -1.46 8.14 -9.76
CA VAL A 172 -1.00 9.31 -9.01
C VAL A 172 -2.12 10.34 -8.99
N MET A 173 -2.73 10.53 -7.82
CA MET A 173 -3.84 11.46 -7.65
C MET A 173 -3.34 12.90 -7.69
N GLN A 174 -3.97 13.75 -8.50
CA GLN A 174 -3.62 15.17 -8.58
C GLN A 174 -4.02 15.92 -7.30
N ARG A 175 -5.11 15.49 -6.68
CA ARG A 175 -5.60 15.99 -5.40
C ARG A 175 -6.29 14.86 -4.67
N ALA A 176 -5.77 14.47 -3.50
CA ALA A 176 -6.44 13.54 -2.62
C ALA A 176 -6.66 14.18 -1.24
N PRO A 177 -7.87 14.19 -0.71
CA PRO A 177 -8.12 14.67 0.65
C PRO A 177 -7.44 13.72 1.65
N ARG A 178 -7.09 14.24 2.83
CA ARG A 178 -6.53 13.42 3.92
C ARG A 178 -7.58 12.56 4.63
N ARG A 179 -8.84 12.76 4.31
CA ARG A 179 -9.96 11.96 4.79
C ARG A 179 -11.08 11.93 3.76
N GLY A 180 -11.78 10.82 3.67
CA GLY A 180 -12.90 10.67 2.75
C GLY A 180 -13.20 9.24 2.43
N ARG A 181 -13.91 9.08 1.34
CA ARG A 181 -14.19 7.81 0.68
C ARG A 181 -13.57 7.84 -0.70
N LEU A 182 -12.83 6.80 -1.03
CA LEU A 182 -12.32 6.55 -2.37
C LEU A 182 -13.10 5.38 -2.96
N ASP A 183 -13.76 5.61 -4.10
CA ASP A 183 -14.37 4.56 -4.91
C ASP A 183 -13.31 4.03 -5.89
N LEU A 184 -13.02 2.75 -5.82
CA LEU A 184 -11.99 2.09 -6.63
C LEU A 184 -12.56 1.39 -7.87
N MET A 185 -13.88 1.23 -7.98
CA MET A 185 -14.49 0.59 -9.15
C MET A 185 -14.18 1.30 -10.47
N PRO A 186 -14.21 2.66 -10.55
CA PRO A 186 -13.80 3.35 -11.78
C PRO A 186 -12.33 3.12 -12.15
N LEU A 187 -11.42 3.04 -11.16
CA LEU A 187 -10.00 2.77 -11.40
C LEU A 187 -9.77 1.33 -11.83
N LEU A 188 -10.48 0.37 -11.22
CA LEU A 188 -10.47 -1.03 -11.66
C LEU A 188 -10.92 -1.18 -13.10
N ALA A 189 -12.00 -0.49 -13.49
CA ALA A 189 -12.50 -0.51 -14.87
C ALA A 189 -11.45 0.03 -15.87
N VAL A 190 -10.64 1.02 -15.47
CA VAL A 190 -9.51 1.49 -16.29
C VAL A 190 -8.46 0.40 -16.42
N LEU A 191 -8.05 -0.26 -15.32
CA LEU A 191 -7.07 -1.35 -15.38
C LEU A 191 -7.53 -2.50 -16.28
N GLN A 192 -8.81 -2.87 -16.20
CA GLN A 192 -9.40 -3.91 -17.06
C GLN A 192 -9.41 -3.49 -18.52
N ARG A 193 -9.78 -2.25 -18.82
CA ARG A 193 -9.79 -1.71 -20.19
C ARG A 193 -8.40 -1.73 -20.84
N TYR A 194 -7.35 -1.53 -20.07
CA TYR A 194 -5.97 -1.57 -20.55
C TYR A 194 -5.31 -2.96 -20.44
N GLY A 195 -6.08 -3.98 -20.04
CA GLY A 195 -5.62 -5.36 -19.95
C GLY A 195 -4.65 -5.61 -18.79
N LEU A 196 -4.53 -4.67 -17.83
CA LEU A 196 -3.67 -4.78 -16.66
C LEU A 196 -4.30 -5.65 -15.56
N ALA A 197 -5.63 -5.61 -15.43
CA ALA A 197 -6.37 -6.50 -14.55
C ALA A 197 -7.32 -7.39 -15.37
N GLN A 198 -7.33 -8.70 -15.06
CA GLN A 198 -8.22 -9.65 -15.72
C GLN A 198 -9.37 -10.02 -14.78
N PRO A 199 -10.56 -10.33 -15.29
CA PRO A 199 -11.73 -10.67 -14.47
C PRO A 199 -11.49 -11.82 -13.49
N GLU A 200 -10.68 -12.80 -13.89
CA GLU A 200 -10.32 -13.99 -13.11
C GLU A 200 -9.26 -13.73 -12.02
N HIS A 201 -8.63 -12.57 -11.99
CA HIS A 201 -7.70 -12.23 -10.92
C HIS A 201 -8.44 -12.10 -9.59
N TYR A 202 -7.73 -12.38 -8.50
CA TYR A 202 -8.20 -12.23 -7.13
C TYR A 202 -7.65 -10.94 -6.54
N LEU A 203 -8.50 -10.12 -5.91
CA LEU A 203 -8.03 -9.11 -4.97
C LEU A 203 -7.59 -9.82 -3.70
N SER A 204 -6.31 -9.79 -3.41
CA SER A 204 -5.72 -10.51 -2.27
C SER A 204 -5.77 -9.70 -0.99
N ASP A 205 -5.41 -8.42 -1.07
CA ASP A 205 -5.41 -7.50 0.06
C ASP A 205 -5.55 -6.04 -0.39
N ILE A 206 -5.66 -5.17 0.61
CA ILE A 206 -5.60 -3.72 0.48
C ILE A 206 -4.69 -3.22 1.60
N GLU A 207 -3.64 -2.53 1.24
CA GLU A 207 -2.70 -1.91 2.17
C GLU A 207 -2.84 -0.39 2.14
N LEU A 208 -2.50 0.26 3.24
CA LEU A 208 -2.31 1.71 3.29
C LEU A 208 -1.03 2.00 4.04
N GLY A 209 -0.10 2.66 3.38
CA GLY A 209 1.24 2.89 3.90
C GLY A 209 1.96 4.08 3.28
N THR A 210 3.25 4.14 3.57
CA THR A 210 4.15 5.19 3.09
C THR A 210 5.40 4.54 2.52
N GLU A 211 5.60 4.62 1.19
CA GLU A 211 6.92 4.29 0.67
C GLU A 211 7.89 5.42 1.04
N ILE A 212 9.05 5.04 1.51
CA ILE A 212 10.06 5.96 2.03
C ILE A 212 11.36 5.75 1.28
N TRP A 213 11.87 6.81 0.64
CA TRP A 213 13.20 6.84 0.03
C TRP A 213 14.22 7.41 0.99
N ASP A 214 13.89 8.50 1.69
CA ASP A 214 14.71 9.14 2.74
C ASP A 214 13.88 10.14 3.54
N GLY A 215 14.57 10.80 4.50
CA GLY A 215 13.98 11.85 5.32
C GLY A 215 13.36 11.34 6.59
N GLN A 216 12.52 12.14 7.19
CA GLN A 216 11.87 11.83 8.45
C GLN A 216 10.37 12.12 8.40
N GLY A 217 9.59 11.36 9.17
CA GLY A 217 8.16 11.61 9.23
C GLY A 217 7.44 10.78 10.27
N GLN A 218 6.17 11.13 10.39
CA GLN A 218 5.20 10.45 11.23
C GLN A 218 3.87 10.39 10.49
N CYS A 219 3.27 9.21 10.48
CA CYS A 219 1.94 8.97 9.95
C CYS A 219 1.02 8.45 11.06
N SER A 220 -0.20 8.97 11.13
CA SER A 220 -1.26 8.46 11.99
C SER A 220 -2.47 8.13 11.14
N LEU A 221 -2.81 6.85 11.07
CA LEU A 221 -3.95 6.34 10.35
C LEU A 221 -5.12 6.21 11.33
N ARG A 222 -6.05 7.15 11.24
CA ARG A 222 -7.19 7.29 12.16
C ARG A 222 -8.41 6.50 11.72
N ARG A 223 -8.52 6.21 10.42
CA ARG A 223 -9.57 5.39 9.82
C ARG A 223 -9.01 4.66 8.61
N PHE A 224 -9.27 3.38 8.52
CA PHE A 224 -9.01 2.55 7.36
C PHE A 224 -10.03 1.43 7.33
N GLU A 225 -11.03 1.57 6.47
CA GLU A 225 -12.18 0.68 6.39
C GLU A 225 -12.45 0.33 4.92
N PRO A 226 -11.88 -0.77 4.43
CA PRO A 226 -12.22 -1.32 3.13
C PRO A 226 -13.70 -1.73 3.07
N ARG A 227 -14.34 -1.48 1.94
CA ARG A 227 -15.74 -1.81 1.63
C ARG A 227 -15.75 -2.67 0.38
N ILE A 228 -16.05 -3.94 0.56
CA ILE A 228 -16.01 -4.95 -0.49
C ILE A 228 -17.33 -5.73 -0.44
N ALA A 229 -18.08 -5.71 -1.53
CA ALA A 229 -19.32 -6.46 -1.69
C ALA A 229 -19.42 -7.07 -3.07
#